data_4cf31b95b437ca68c4b4e1578aafc6f2
#
_entry.id   4cf31b95b437ca68c4b4e1578aafc6f2
#
_cell.length_a   1.000
_cell.length_b   1.000
_cell.length_c   1.000
_cell.angle_alpha   90.00
_cell.angle_beta   90.00
_cell.angle_gamma   90.00
#
_symmetry.space_group_name_H-M   'P 1'
#
loop_
_entity.id
_entity.type
_entity.pdbx_description
1 polymer ?
#
loop_
_entity_poly.entity_id
_entity_poly.type
_entity_poly.pdbx_seq_one_letter_code
_entity_poly.pdbx_strand_id
1 'polypeptide(L)'
;KSFDLKNKNWCFIENFIDTTKGQNYFYNVAEDLICEKNPDLFNQAIIEYGAMVCKPKNPTCTTCIFNHQCEAYKKNKVFELPLKKNSVKTTDRFLIFILGTKNNIFLKKKKDGIWKGLYTPPIYEAKSKKELNNIKKNEELNIFNKNVKILKISDVIHHKLTHQNLSIKFCYSDLDLDNQNEFVKVKLKNFDHLPVPRVIEKFLKNFYDEQKK
;
A
#
# COMPACT_ATOMS: atom_id res chain seq x y z
N LYS A 1 33.36 23.25 -8.78
CA LYS A 1 32.29 24.23 -9.04
C LYS A 1 31.72 24.64 -7.69
N SER A 2 31.89 25.91 -7.31
CA SER A 2 31.22 26.48 -6.13
C SER A 2 29.72 26.45 -6.40
N PHE A 3 28.96 25.82 -5.53
CA PHE A 3 27.53 25.73 -5.61
C PHE A 3 26.93 27.13 -5.38
N ASP A 4 26.54 27.82 -6.44
CA ASP A 4 25.85 29.08 -6.32
C ASP A 4 24.34 28.82 -6.12
N LEU A 5 23.96 28.67 -4.86
CA LEU A 5 22.59 28.53 -4.42
C LEU A 5 21.76 29.82 -4.60
N LYS A 6 22.40 30.92 -5.01
CA LYS A 6 21.77 32.26 -4.98
C LYS A 6 20.72 32.51 -6.06
N ASN A 7 20.67 31.71 -7.12
CA ASN A 7 19.81 32.00 -8.27
C ASN A 7 18.69 30.99 -8.55
N LYS A 8 18.47 29.98 -7.74
CA LYS A 8 17.37 29.03 -7.96
C LYS A 8 16.38 29.07 -6.79
N ASN A 9 15.18 29.56 -7.05
CA ASN A 9 14.04 29.59 -6.11
C ASN A 9 13.47 28.17 -5.88
N TRP A 10 14.04 27.42 -4.98
CA TRP A 10 13.85 25.99 -4.78
C TRP A 10 12.48 25.58 -4.25
N CYS A 11 11.85 26.44 -3.49
CA CYS A 11 10.61 26.10 -2.77
C CYS A 11 9.36 26.71 -3.39
N PHE A 12 9.51 27.54 -4.42
CA PHE A 12 8.38 28.22 -5.05
C PHE A 12 8.22 27.77 -6.50
N ILE A 13 7.49 26.68 -6.67
CA ILE A 13 7.23 26.12 -7.99
C ILE A 13 5.72 26.04 -8.17
N GLU A 14 5.21 26.78 -9.12
CA GLU A 14 3.81 26.76 -9.52
C GLU A 14 3.41 25.47 -10.27
N ASN A 15 4.33 24.52 -10.36
CA ASN A 15 4.07 23.24 -10.98
C ASN A 15 3.52 22.23 -9.97
N PHE A 16 2.45 21.53 -10.36
CA PHE A 16 1.91 20.43 -9.59
C PHE A 16 2.84 19.22 -9.65
N ILE A 17 3.29 18.71 -8.50
CA ILE A 17 4.24 17.59 -8.40
C ILE A 17 3.70 16.26 -8.93
N ASP A 18 2.40 16.12 -9.03
CA ASP A 18 1.67 14.91 -9.44
C ASP A 18 1.24 14.95 -10.92
N THR A 19 1.81 15.85 -11.71
CA THR A 19 1.64 15.89 -13.17
C THR A 19 2.93 15.51 -13.89
N THR A 20 2.84 14.95 -15.09
CA THR A 20 4.02 14.62 -15.92
C THR A 20 4.93 15.82 -16.12
N LYS A 21 4.35 17.00 -16.39
CA LYS A 21 5.12 18.25 -16.56
C LYS A 21 5.85 18.61 -15.27
N GLY A 22 5.18 18.50 -14.12
CA GLY A 22 5.79 18.77 -12.82
C GLY A 22 6.89 17.76 -12.49
N GLN A 23 6.66 16.48 -12.70
CA GLN A 23 7.67 15.44 -12.47
C GLN A 23 8.93 15.67 -13.30
N ASN A 24 8.78 15.94 -14.59
CA ASN A 24 9.93 16.26 -15.46
C ASN A 24 10.68 17.52 -15.01
N TYR A 25 9.94 18.55 -14.59
CA TYR A 25 10.55 19.75 -14.05
C TYR A 25 11.37 19.46 -12.79
N PHE A 26 10.79 18.74 -11.81
CA PHE A 26 11.49 18.40 -10.58
C PHE A 26 12.66 17.45 -10.80
N TYR A 27 12.54 16.55 -11.78
CA TYR A 27 13.65 15.67 -12.16
C TYR A 27 14.85 16.50 -12.65
N ASN A 28 14.65 17.44 -13.55
CA ASN A 28 15.73 18.31 -14.04
C ASN A 28 16.35 19.13 -12.90
N VAL A 29 15.50 19.65 -11.98
CA VAL A 29 16.00 20.36 -10.80
C VAL A 29 16.85 19.44 -9.93
N ALA A 30 16.44 18.21 -9.71
CA ALA A 30 17.20 17.25 -8.91
C ALA A 30 18.54 16.88 -9.57
N GLU A 31 18.56 16.74 -10.91
CA GLU A 31 19.78 16.49 -11.68
C GLU A 31 20.79 17.66 -11.58
N ASP A 32 20.28 18.89 -11.63
CA ASP A 32 21.10 20.10 -11.45
C ASP A 32 21.72 20.22 -10.05
N LEU A 33 21.14 19.51 -9.07
CA LEU A 33 21.50 19.63 -7.64
C LEU A 33 22.38 18.55 -7.12
N ILE A 34 22.25 17.37 -7.69
CA ILE A 34 22.93 16.19 -7.19
C ILE A 34 24.45 16.42 -7.10
N CYS A 35 25.04 15.99 -6.02
CA CYS A 35 26.50 15.99 -5.88
C CYS A 35 27.09 14.87 -6.71
N GLU A 36 27.72 15.20 -7.84
CA GLU A 36 28.33 14.20 -8.76
C GLU A 36 29.36 13.29 -8.08
N LYS A 37 30.07 13.81 -7.04
CA LYS A 37 31.09 13.03 -6.33
C LYS A 37 30.50 12.00 -5.37
N ASN A 38 29.38 12.31 -4.72
CA ASN A 38 28.74 11.48 -3.71
C ASN A 38 27.21 11.56 -3.84
N PRO A 39 26.62 11.04 -4.93
CA PRO A 39 25.20 11.19 -5.21
C PRO A 39 24.31 10.42 -4.21
N ASP A 40 24.77 9.30 -3.73
CA ASP A 40 24.13 8.46 -2.71
C ASP A 40 23.99 9.21 -1.38
N LEU A 41 25.11 9.76 -0.89
CA LEU A 41 25.14 10.53 0.35
C LEU A 41 24.27 11.79 0.25
N PHE A 42 24.31 12.48 -0.90
CA PHE A 42 23.49 13.66 -1.14
C PHE A 42 22.00 13.35 -1.09
N ASN A 43 21.57 12.28 -1.78
CA ASN A 43 20.19 11.85 -1.79
C ASN A 43 19.71 11.40 -0.40
N GLN A 44 20.54 10.64 0.31
CA GLN A 44 20.27 10.23 1.68
C GLN A 44 20.07 11.45 2.60
N ALA A 45 20.99 12.40 2.55
CA ALA A 45 20.92 13.60 3.37
C ALA A 45 19.66 14.43 3.11
N ILE A 46 19.25 14.60 1.85
CA ILE A 46 18.02 15.33 1.51
C ILE A 46 16.77 14.61 2.03
N ILE A 47 16.71 13.29 1.88
CA ILE A 47 15.58 12.48 2.36
C ILE A 47 15.48 12.59 3.89
N GLU A 48 16.58 12.42 4.59
CA GLU A 48 16.62 12.53 6.05
C GLU A 48 16.29 13.94 6.54
N TYR A 49 16.83 14.96 5.88
CA TYR A 49 16.52 16.34 6.22
C TYR A 49 15.01 16.64 6.03
N GLY A 50 14.42 16.17 4.96
CA GLY A 50 12.99 16.25 4.72
C GLY A 50 12.15 15.53 5.78
N ALA A 51 12.62 14.38 6.25
CA ALA A 51 11.94 13.61 7.30
C ALA A 51 12.03 14.26 8.69
N MET A 52 13.14 14.94 9.00
CA MET A 52 13.40 15.52 10.33
C MET A 52 12.96 16.98 10.44
N VAL A 53 13.21 17.80 9.44
CA VAL A 53 13.05 19.27 9.48
C VAL A 53 11.88 19.73 8.63
N CYS A 54 11.89 19.45 7.31
CA CYS A 54 10.88 19.90 6.35
C CYS A 54 9.70 18.93 6.26
N LYS A 55 9.10 18.62 7.40
CA LYS A 55 7.99 17.67 7.50
C LYS A 55 6.71 18.21 6.85
N PRO A 56 5.86 17.33 6.26
CA PRO A 56 4.57 17.75 5.69
C PRO A 56 3.61 18.35 6.72
N LYS A 57 3.73 17.93 7.99
CA LYS A 57 2.98 18.46 9.11
C LYS A 57 3.97 18.97 10.17
N ASN A 58 3.76 20.19 10.64
CA ASN A 58 4.59 20.85 11.66
C ASN A 58 6.10 20.87 11.31
N PRO A 59 6.50 21.48 10.17
CA PRO A 59 7.90 21.64 9.83
C PRO A 59 8.56 22.63 10.80
N THR A 60 9.85 22.39 11.10
CA THR A 60 10.64 23.26 12.01
C THR A 60 11.36 24.36 11.21
N CYS A 61 10.60 25.25 10.59
CA CYS A 61 11.13 26.26 9.66
C CYS A 61 12.08 27.26 10.30
N THR A 62 11.88 27.60 11.57
CA THR A 62 12.72 28.57 12.31
C THR A 62 14.16 28.10 12.49
N THR A 63 14.37 26.79 12.62
CA THR A 63 15.69 26.17 12.75
C THR A 63 16.23 25.56 11.46
N CYS A 64 15.48 25.73 10.36
CA CYS A 64 15.87 25.21 9.07
C CYS A 64 17.05 25.99 8.48
N ILE A 65 18.13 25.29 8.08
CA ILE A 65 19.31 25.93 7.49
C ILE A 65 19.02 26.67 6.18
N PHE A 66 17.89 26.31 5.53
CA PHE A 66 17.44 26.93 4.28
C PHE A 66 16.39 28.02 4.48
N ASN A 67 16.03 28.40 5.72
CA ASN A 67 14.92 29.32 5.99
C ASN A 67 15.06 30.66 5.27
N HIS A 68 16.28 31.21 5.23
CA HIS A 68 16.56 32.50 4.56
C HIS A 68 16.43 32.45 3.02
N GLN A 69 16.48 31.26 2.43
CA GLN A 69 16.37 31.05 0.99
C GLN A 69 15.04 30.39 0.60
N CYS A 70 14.26 29.95 1.59
CA CYS A 70 13.03 29.22 1.36
C CYS A 70 11.88 30.15 0.98
N GLU A 71 11.49 30.13 -0.29
CA GLU A 71 10.36 30.94 -0.80
C GLU A 71 9.02 30.58 -0.14
N ALA A 72 8.80 29.30 0.17
CA ALA A 72 7.60 28.87 0.90
C ALA A 72 7.50 29.52 2.27
N TYR A 73 8.63 29.62 2.98
CA TYR A 73 8.70 30.27 4.29
C TYR A 73 8.52 31.79 4.18
N LYS A 74 9.23 32.46 3.24
CA LYS A 74 9.12 33.90 2.98
C LYS A 74 7.71 34.33 2.62
N LYS A 75 7.01 33.52 1.83
CA LYS A 75 5.65 33.80 1.35
C LYS A 75 4.54 33.24 2.23
N ASN A 76 4.87 32.68 3.38
CA ASN A 76 3.92 32.02 4.29
C ASN A 76 3.08 30.91 3.66
N LYS A 77 3.66 30.17 2.66
CA LYS A 77 3.01 29.10 1.92
C LYS A 77 3.53 27.71 2.25
N VAL A 78 4.12 27.53 3.43
CA VAL A 78 4.74 26.26 3.85
C VAL A 78 3.73 25.10 3.87
N PHE A 79 2.48 25.38 4.20
CA PHE A 79 1.42 24.34 4.26
C PHE A 79 0.71 24.11 2.93
N GLU A 80 0.91 24.99 1.94
CA GLU A 80 0.31 24.89 0.62
C GLU A 80 1.22 24.14 -0.38
N LEU A 81 2.53 24.16 -0.10
CA LEU A 81 3.55 23.59 -0.98
C LEU A 81 4.04 22.24 -0.44
N PRO A 82 4.37 21.31 -1.35
CA PRO A 82 4.31 21.39 -2.81
C PRO A 82 2.88 21.30 -3.34
N LEU A 83 2.59 22.00 -4.45
CA LEU A 83 1.27 21.98 -5.06
C LEU A 83 0.94 20.59 -5.61
N LYS A 84 -0.30 20.12 -5.35
CA LYS A 84 -0.87 18.87 -5.90
C LYS A 84 -2.15 19.19 -6.64
N LYS A 85 -2.25 18.71 -7.89
CA LYS A 85 -3.44 18.92 -8.73
C LYS A 85 -4.61 18.04 -8.29
N ASN A 86 -4.31 16.83 -7.86
CA ASN A 86 -5.32 15.84 -7.54
C ASN A 86 -5.15 15.33 -6.11
N SER A 87 -6.24 15.34 -5.35
CA SER A 87 -6.36 14.37 -4.25
C SER A 87 -6.48 12.99 -4.90
N VAL A 88 -5.64 12.06 -4.49
CA VAL A 88 -5.74 10.67 -4.96
C VAL A 88 -7.14 10.18 -4.63
N LYS A 89 -8.00 10.02 -5.64
CA LYS A 89 -9.31 9.39 -5.46
C LYS A 89 -9.06 7.93 -5.10
N THR A 90 -9.43 7.56 -3.90
CA THR A 90 -9.40 6.17 -3.46
C THR A 90 -10.70 5.48 -3.84
N THR A 91 -10.61 4.25 -4.31
CA THR A 91 -11.78 3.38 -4.54
C THR A 91 -11.91 2.41 -3.38
N ASP A 92 -13.14 2.21 -2.91
CA ASP A 92 -13.42 1.22 -1.89
C ASP A 92 -13.66 -0.14 -2.54
N ARG A 93 -13.00 -1.18 -2.03
CA ARG A 93 -13.20 -2.57 -2.46
C ARG A 93 -13.50 -3.47 -1.27
N PHE A 94 -14.37 -4.41 -1.49
CA PHE A 94 -14.89 -5.32 -0.48
C PHE A 94 -14.48 -6.75 -0.85
N LEU A 95 -13.49 -7.29 -0.15
CA LEU A 95 -12.87 -8.56 -0.50
C LEU A 95 -13.13 -9.62 0.55
N ILE A 96 -13.42 -10.83 0.10
CA ILE A 96 -13.55 -12.01 0.96
C ILE A 96 -12.52 -13.02 0.48
N PHE A 97 -11.57 -13.32 1.33
CA PHE A 97 -10.60 -14.39 1.09
C PHE A 97 -11.17 -15.72 1.57
N ILE A 98 -11.28 -16.65 0.64
CA ILE A 98 -11.78 -17.99 0.93
C ILE A 98 -10.59 -18.88 1.25
N LEU A 99 -10.45 -19.21 2.50
CA LEU A 99 -9.46 -20.16 2.97
C LEU A 99 -10.06 -21.57 2.89
N GLY A 100 -9.23 -22.56 2.66
CA GLY A 100 -9.65 -23.95 2.70
C GLY A 100 -9.98 -24.41 4.13
N THR A 101 -9.79 -25.68 4.39
CA THR A 101 -10.00 -26.30 5.73
C THR A 101 -8.98 -25.78 6.75
N LYS A 102 -9.18 -26.13 8.04
CA LYS A 102 -8.30 -25.67 9.13
C LYS A 102 -6.80 -25.93 8.91
N ASN A 103 -6.45 -26.98 8.17
CA ASN A 103 -5.06 -27.41 7.99
C ASN A 103 -4.47 -27.05 6.62
N ASN A 104 -5.32 -26.80 5.63
CA ASN A 104 -4.89 -26.55 4.24
C ASN A 104 -5.52 -25.26 3.73
N ILE A 105 -4.70 -24.46 3.06
CA ILE A 105 -5.13 -23.28 2.33
C ILE A 105 -4.76 -23.45 0.85
N PHE A 106 -5.52 -22.81 -0.01
CA PHE A 106 -5.28 -22.82 -1.45
C PHE A 106 -4.77 -21.44 -1.86
N LEU A 107 -3.61 -21.36 -2.47
CA LEU A 107 -2.96 -20.13 -2.87
C LEU A 107 -2.66 -20.12 -4.36
N LYS A 108 -2.90 -19.01 -5.04
CA LYS A 108 -2.58 -18.80 -6.45
C LYS A 108 -1.76 -17.54 -6.63
N LYS A 109 -0.72 -17.59 -7.47
CA LYS A 109 0.08 -16.43 -7.81
C LYS A 109 -0.73 -15.45 -8.67
N LYS A 110 -0.86 -14.20 -8.22
CA LYS A 110 -1.54 -13.14 -8.95
C LYS A 110 -0.75 -12.74 -10.19
N LYS A 111 -1.40 -12.74 -11.35
CA LYS A 111 -0.79 -12.34 -12.63
C LYS A 111 -0.86 -10.83 -12.86
N ASP A 112 -1.84 -10.15 -12.26
CA ASP A 112 -2.14 -8.73 -12.47
C ASP A 112 -2.73 -8.04 -11.23
N GLY A 113 -2.97 -6.72 -11.35
CA GLY A 113 -3.61 -5.89 -10.34
C GLY A 113 -2.81 -5.72 -9.06
N ILE A 114 -3.51 -5.37 -7.98
CA ILE A 114 -2.89 -5.30 -6.65
C ILE A 114 -2.37 -6.69 -6.26
N TRP A 115 -1.19 -6.70 -5.64
CA TRP A 115 -0.49 -7.93 -5.22
C TRP A 115 0.02 -8.80 -6.39
N LYS A 116 0.23 -8.22 -7.59
CA LYS A 116 0.88 -8.91 -8.71
C LYS A 116 2.19 -9.58 -8.25
N GLY A 117 2.35 -10.85 -8.61
CA GLY A 117 3.53 -11.64 -8.24
C GLY A 117 3.44 -12.32 -6.86
N LEU A 118 2.48 -11.92 -6.00
CA LEU A 118 2.25 -12.52 -4.69
C LEU A 118 1.18 -13.61 -4.76
N TYR A 119 1.21 -14.53 -3.80
CA TYR A 119 0.22 -15.58 -3.66
C TYR A 119 -0.97 -15.13 -2.81
N THR A 120 -2.18 -15.38 -3.29
CA THR A 120 -3.41 -15.05 -2.57
C THR A 120 -4.37 -16.23 -2.56
N PRO A 121 -5.20 -16.39 -1.50
CA PRO A 121 -6.34 -17.31 -1.54
C PRO A 121 -7.34 -16.92 -2.63
N PRO A 122 -8.30 -17.79 -2.98
CA PRO A 122 -9.45 -17.41 -3.77
C PRO A 122 -10.13 -16.16 -3.20
N ILE A 123 -10.49 -15.24 -4.08
CA ILE A 123 -11.09 -13.96 -3.70
C ILE A 123 -12.50 -13.90 -4.26
N TYR A 124 -13.46 -13.66 -3.38
CA TYR A 124 -14.79 -13.20 -3.75
C TYR A 124 -14.86 -11.70 -3.53
N GLU A 125 -15.21 -10.93 -4.53
CA GLU A 125 -15.36 -9.49 -4.45
C GLU A 125 -16.84 -9.14 -4.28
N ALA A 126 -17.21 -8.65 -3.10
CA ALA A 126 -18.57 -8.21 -2.82
C ALA A 126 -18.83 -6.86 -3.49
N LYS A 127 -20.06 -6.67 -4.01
CA LYS A 127 -20.47 -5.45 -4.73
C LYS A 127 -20.64 -4.25 -3.80
N SER A 128 -20.81 -4.48 -2.51
CA SER A 128 -21.05 -3.43 -1.53
C SER A 128 -20.62 -3.81 -0.12
N LYS A 129 -20.45 -2.79 0.75
CA LYS A 129 -20.22 -2.99 2.19
C LYS A 129 -21.36 -3.78 2.86
N LYS A 130 -22.59 -3.58 2.39
CA LYS A 130 -23.76 -4.31 2.90
C LYS A 130 -23.64 -5.81 2.62
N GLU A 131 -23.26 -6.17 1.40
CA GLU A 131 -23.04 -7.57 1.00
C GLU A 131 -21.90 -8.19 1.81
N LEU A 132 -20.74 -7.50 1.93
CA LEU A 132 -19.63 -7.94 2.76
C LEU A 132 -20.07 -8.25 4.19
N ASN A 133 -20.91 -7.39 4.78
CA ASN A 133 -21.36 -7.55 6.16
C ASN A 133 -22.42 -8.64 6.35
N ASN A 134 -23.23 -8.89 5.32
CA ASN A 134 -24.31 -9.86 5.38
C ASN A 134 -23.85 -11.32 5.33
N ILE A 135 -22.64 -11.57 4.79
CA ILE A 135 -22.10 -12.93 4.72
C ILE A 135 -21.86 -13.48 6.12
N LYS A 136 -22.47 -14.62 6.41
CA LYS A 136 -22.51 -15.24 7.74
C LYS A 136 -21.94 -16.66 7.71
N LYS A 137 -21.65 -17.18 8.90
CA LYS A 137 -21.32 -18.60 9.08
C LYS A 137 -22.48 -19.48 8.60
N ASN A 138 -22.15 -20.62 8.01
CA ASN A 138 -23.06 -21.60 7.39
C ASN A 138 -23.77 -21.12 6.11
N GLU A 139 -23.39 -19.98 5.56
CA GLU A 139 -23.82 -19.54 4.24
C GLU A 139 -23.01 -20.23 3.15
N GLU A 140 -23.61 -20.45 1.99
CA GLU A 140 -22.95 -21.00 0.82
C GLU A 140 -22.60 -19.88 -0.16
N LEU A 141 -21.37 -19.87 -0.61
CA LEU A 141 -20.89 -18.97 -1.67
C LEU A 141 -20.56 -19.78 -2.91
N ASN A 142 -21.02 -19.32 -4.07
CA ASN A 142 -20.59 -19.93 -5.33
C ASN A 142 -19.19 -19.41 -5.70
N ILE A 143 -18.20 -20.30 -5.61
CA ILE A 143 -16.80 -20.03 -5.90
C ILE A 143 -16.33 -21.05 -6.93
N PHE A 144 -15.95 -20.58 -8.13
CA PHE A 144 -15.53 -21.44 -9.24
C PHE A 144 -16.56 -22.52 -9.61
N ASN A 145 -17.84 -22.16 -9.66
CA ASN A 145 -18.97 -23.07 -9.91
C ASN A 145 -19.14 -24.19 -8.87
N LYS A 146 -18.58 -24.00 -7.66
CA LYS A 146 -18.79 -24.86 -6.50
C LYS A 146 -19.51 -24.11 -5.41
N ASN A 147 -20.49 -24.70 -4.81
CA ASN A 147 -21.12 -24.19 -3.60
C ASN A 147 -20.18 -24.50 -2.42
N VAL A 148 -19.62 -23.46 -1.83
CA VAL A 148 -18.65 -23.53 -0.76
C VAL A 148 -19.28 -23.06 0.52
N LYS A 149 -19.34 -23.93 1.53
CA LYS A 149 -19.92 -23.61 2.84
C LYS A 149 -18.91 -22.89 3.73
N ILE A 150 -19.32 -21.75 4.29
CA ILE A 150 -18.52 -20.97 5.22
C ILE A 150 -18.60 -21.60 6.61
N LEU A 151 -17.47 -22.05 7.14
CA LEU A 151 -17.36 -22.67 8.46
C LEU A 151 -17.06 -21.66 9.57
N LYS A 152 -16.20 -20.67 9.28
CA LYS A 152 -15.83 -19.58 10.20
C LYS A 152 -15.54 -18.32 9.39
N ILE A 153 -15.90 -17.17 9.93
CA ILE A 153 -15.66 -15.86 9.30
C ILE A 153 -15.00 -14.92 10.30
N SER A 154 -14.07 -14.10 9.82
CA SER A 154 -13.40 -13.07 10.62
C SER A 154 -14.24 -11.79 10.71
N ASP A 155 -13.88 -10.90 11.62
CA ASP A 155 -14.25 -9.51 11.57
C ASP A 155 -13.69 -8.82 10.33
N VAL A 156 -14.22 -7.63 10.03
CA VAL A 156 -13.75 -6.82 8.90
C VAL A 156 -12.39 -6.22 9.22
N ILE A 157 -11.41 -6.47 8.37
CA ILE A 157 -10.08 -5.88 8.45
C ILE A 157 -9.98 -4.77 7.40
N HIS A 158 -9.66 -3.56 7.85
CA HIS A 158 -9.42 -2.43 6.95
C HIS A 158 -7.94 -2.35 6.57
N HIS A 159 -7.67 -2.32 5.27
CA HIS A 159 -6.32 -2.19 4.72
C HIS A 159 -6.28 -1.08 3.67
N LYS A 160 -5.50 -0.02 3.95
CA LYS A 160 -5.40 1.15 3.10
C LYS A 160 -4.20 1.03 2.16
N LEU A 161 -4.44 1.17 0.87
CA LEU A 161 -3.44 1.30 -0.17
C LEU A 161 -3.47 2.73 -0.73
N THR A 162 -2.49 3.10 -1.55
CA THR A 162 -2.39 4.44 -2.13
C THR A 162 -3.65 4.86 -2.91
N HIS A 163 -4.23 3.93 -3.67
CA HIS A 163 -5.38 4.21 -4.55
C HIS A 163 -6.65 3.44 -4.18
N GLN A 164 -6.61 2.61 -3.14
CA GLN A 164 -7.73 1.75 -2.75
C GLN A 164 -7.83 1.61 -1.24
N ASN A 165 -9.05 1.62 -0.73
CA ASN A 165 -9.37 1.20 0.62
C ASN A 165 -9.99 -0.20 0.55
N LEU A 166 -9.38 -1.16 1.19
CA LEU A 166 -9.84 -2.53 1.20
C LEU A 166 -10.54 -2.82 2.52
N SER A 167 -11.78 -3.30 2.44
CA SER A 167 -12.47 -3.93 3.57
C SER A 167 -12.48 -5.43 3.33
N ILE A 168 -11.81 -6.18 4.18
CA ILE A 168 -11.45 -7.58 3.96
C ILE A 168 -12.08 -8.45 5.05
N LYS A 169 -12.69 -9.56 4.65
CA LYS A 169 -13.01 -10.69 5.54
C LYS A 169 -12.27 -11.94 5.10
N PHE A 170 -11.93 -12.79 6.05
CA PHE A 170 -11.38 -14.11 5.83
C PHE A 170 -12.39 -15.16 6.22
N CYS A 171 -12.70 -16.07 5.32
CA CYS A 171 -13.65 -17.15 5.52
C CYS A 171 -12.93 -18.49 5.46
N TYR A 172 -13.02 -19.29 6.52
CA TYR A 172 -12.71 -20.71 6.47
C TYR A 172 -13.90 -21.45 5.92
N SER A 173 -13.64 -22.42 5.06
CA SER A 173 -14.65 -23.11 4.30
C SER A 173 -14.29 -24.58 4.11
N ASP A 174 -15.22 -25.34 3.59
CA ASP A 174 -15.02 -26.71 3.10
C ASP A 174 -14.42 -26.78 1.70
N LEU A 175 -13.94 -25.65 1.17
CA LEU A 175 -13.34 -25.58 -0.15
C LEU A 175 -12.18 -26.55 -0.26
N ASP A 176 -12.29 -27.44 -1.25
CA ASP A 176 -11.18 -28.26 -1.74
C ASP A 176 -11.01 -28.04 -3.24
N LEU A 177 -9.80 -27.60 -3.60
CA LEU A 177 -9.39 -27.34 -4.98
C LEU A 177 -8.28 -28.34 -5.32
N ASP A 178 -8.64 -29.56 -5.62
CA ASP A 178 -7.69 -30.58 -6.09
C ASP A 178 -7.10 -30.14 -7.43
N ASN A 179 -5.92 -29.51 -7.40
CA ASN A 179 -5.10 -29.07 -8.56
C ASN A 179 -5.87 -28.34 -9.70
N GLN A 180 -7.08 -27.87 -9.42
CA GLN A 180 -7.87 -27.09 -10.36
C GLN A 180 -7.50 -25.62 -10.29
N ASN A 181 -7.53 -24.93 -11.42
CA ASN A 181 -7.38 -23.46 -11.52
C ASN A 181 -6.03 -22.89 -11.07
N GLU A 182 -4.91 -23.61 -11.18
CA GLU A 182 -3.56 -23.12 -10.82
C GLU A 182 -3.40 -22.78 -9.31
N PHE A 183 -4.26 -23.29 -8.45
CA PHE A 183 -4.09 -23.14 -7.00
C PHE A 183 -3.16 -24.23 -6.44
N VAL A 184 -2.26 -23.80 -5.57
CA VAL A 184 -1.36 -24.69 -4.84
C VAL A 184 -1.95 -24.95 -3.45
N LYS A 185 -2.12 -26.20 -3.09
CA LYS A 185 -2.53 -26.64 -1.74
C LYS A 185 -1.34 -26.54 -0.79
N VAL A 186 -1.46 -25.73 0.23
CA VAL A 186 -0.40 -25.45 1.20
C VAL A 186 -0.90 -25.75 2.62
N LYS A 187 -0.10 -26.48 3.40
CA LYS A 187 -0.41 -26.66 4.83
C LYS A 187 -0.29 -25.30 5.54
N LEU A 188 -1.24 -24.98 6.40
CA LEU A 188 -1.28 -23.70 7.11
C LEU A 188 0.03 -23.39 7.85
N LYS A 189 0.72 -24.39 8.39
CA LYS A 189 2.02 -24.23 9.05
C LYS A 189 3.19 -23.83 8.16
N ASN A 190 3.05 -23.95 6.83
CA ASN A 190 4.10 -23.75 5.83
C ASN A 190 3.80 -22.60 4.86
N PHE A 191 2.79 -21.77 5.13
CA PHE A 191 2.40 -20.70 4.19
C PHE A 191 3.46 -19.60 4.04
N ASP A 192 4.32 -19.42 5.03
CA ASP A 192 5.39 -18.41 5.10
C ASP A 192 6.54 -18.66 4.11
N HIS A 193 6.62 -19.85 3.51
CA HIS A 193 7.54 -20.14 2.40
C HIS A 193 7.13 -19.50 1.07
N LEU A 194 5.90 -18.99 0.98
CA LEU A 194 5.40 -18.33 -0.22
C LEU A 194 5.25 -16.82 0.02
N PRO A 195 5.62 -15.98 -0.97
CA PRO A 195 5.43 -14.53 -0.85
C PRO A 195 3.93 -14.19 -0.92
N VAL A 196 3.35 -13.86 0.22
CA VAL A 196 1.95 -13.45 0.37
C VAL A 196 1.84 -11.97 0.74
N PRO A 197 0.74 -11.28 0.43
CA PRO A 197 0.49 -9.93 0.91
C PRO A 197 0.50 -9.84 2.43
N ARG A 198 1.09 -8.76 2.98
CA ARG A 198 1.26 -8.60 4.43
C ARG A 198 -0.03 -8.69 5.24
N VAL A 199 -1.16 -8.26 4.67
CA VAL A 199 -2.47 -8.36 5.34
C VAL A 199 -2.90 -9.82 5.49
N ILE A 200 -2.60 -10.66 4.51
CA ILE A 200 -2.88 -12.11 4.54
C ILE A 200 -1.91 -12.80 5.49
N GLU A 201 -0.63 -12.48 5.41
CA GLU A 201 0.41 -13.02 6.30
C GLU A 201 0.07 -12.78 7.77
N LYS A 202 -0.24 -11.53 8.12
CA LYS A 202 -0.60 -11.14 9.48
C LYS A 202 -1.83 -11.89 9.99
N PHE A 203 -2.86 -12.03 9.14
CA PHE A 203 -4.06 -12.77 9.51
C PHE A 203 -3.76 -14.26 9.75
N LEU A 204 -3.05 -14.91 8.83
CA LEU A 204 -2.74 -16.34 8.93
C LEU A 204 -1.84 -16.67 10.12
N LYS A 205 -0.87 -15.81 10.44
CA LYS A 205 -0.02 -15.96 11.63
C LYS A 205 -0.84 -15.91 12.93
N ASN A 206 -1.65 -14.87 13.09
CA ASN A 206 -2.50 -14.72 14.27
C ASN A 206 -3.44 -15.93 14.44
N PHE A 207 -4.04 -16.36 13.33
CA PHE A 207 -4.95 -17.52 13.37
C PHE A 207 -4.24 -18.83 13.71
N TYR A 208 -3.01 -19.04 13.19
CA TYR A 208 -2.21 -20.21 13.52
C TYR A 208 -1.83 -20.25 15.00
N ASP A 209 -1.50 -19.10 15.57
CA ASP A 209 -1.14 -18.99 16.99
C ASP A 209 -2.34 -19.21 17.92
N GLU A 210 -3.55 -18.78 17.50
CA GLU A 210 -4.79 -19.07 18.22
C GLU A 210 -5.15 -20.57 18.25
N GLN A 211 -4.76 -21.33 17.22
CA GLN A 211 -5.02 -22.78 17.19
C GLN A 211 -4.07 -23.61 18.03
N LYS A 212 -2.95 -23.04 18.49
CA LYS A 212 -1.97 -23.70 19.36
C LYS A 212 -2.30 -23.59 20.84
N LYS A 213 -3.22 -22.68 21.20
CA LYS A 213 -3.74 -22.51 22.57
C LYS A 213 -4.95 -23.41 22.81
#